data_fa6c116d5e0372dbae79c730e4f18905
#
_entry.id   fa6c116d5e0372dbae79c730e4f18905
#
_cell.length_a   1.000
_cell.length_b   1.000
_cell.length_c   1.000
_cell.angle_alpha   90.00
_cell.angle_beta   90.00
_cell.angle_gamma   90.00
#
_symmetry.space_group_name_H-M   'P 1'
#
loop_
_entity.id
_entity.type
_entity.pdbx_description
1 polymer ?
#
loop_
_entity_poly.entity_id
_entity_poly.type
_entity_poly.pdbx_seq_one_letter_code
_entity_poly.pdbx_strand_id
1 'polypeptide(L)'
;MIVGRFQPFHKGHLAVIREALRQCDDLIVVIGSAEDSHTDKNPFTAGERYQMLLSSLTAGERSRVMIMPVRDVNRYSVWATHIESYVPPFDIVFSNSDLTRSLFADAGYQVRRTKAYSPETYSASEIRRRIVSGEKWEHLVPAPVAAFLRGIGVKQRLLDSGAVPSKKRSGGRGAC
;
A
#
# COMPACT_ATOMS: atom_id res chain seq x y z
N MET A 1 -11.54 -4.29 -8.33
CA MET A 1 -10.98 -4.32 -6.95
C MET A 1 -9.46 -4.17 -6.98
N ILE A 2 -8.85 -3.58 -5.96
CA ILE A 2 -7.38 -3.52 -5.69
C ILE A 2 -7.14 -4.03 -4.28
N VAL A 3 -6.08 -4.80 -4.05
CA VAL A 3 -5.65 -5.21 -2.70
C VAL A 3 -4.24 -4.70 -2.43
N GLY A 4 -4.02 -4.13 -1.23
CA GLY A 4 -2.70 -3.65 -0.82
C GLY A 4 -2.58 -3.46 0.69
N ARG A 5 -1.35 -3.46 1.21
CA ARG A 5 -1.09 -3.18 2.63
C ARG A 5 -1.00 -1.70 2.96
N PHE A 6 -0.58 -0.87 2.00
CA PHE A 6 -0.49 0.61 2.14
C PHE A 6 0.32 1.07 3.37
N GLN A 7 1.54 0.61 3.52
CA GLN A 7 2.40 0.79 4.70
C GLN A 7 3.67 1.65 4.45
N PRO A 8 3.58 2.98 4.16
CA PRO A 8 2.38 3.80 4.05
C PRO A 8 1.78 3.83 2.64
N PHE A 9 0.63 4.51 2.51
CA PHE A 9 0.07 4.89 1.22
C PHE A 9 0.99 5.89 0.51
N HIS A 10 1.23 5.70 -0.80
CA HIS A 10 2.17 6.53 -1.57
C HIS A 10 1.64 6.84 -2.98
N LYS A 11 2.33 7.73 -3.70
CA LYS A 11 1.91 8.19 -5.04
C LYS A 11 1.75 7.06 -6.06
N GLY A 12 2.56 6.00 -5.96
CA GLY A 12 2.39 4.81 -6.80
C GLY A 12 1.04 4.12 -6.58
N HIS A 13 0.59 3.98 -5.33
CA HIS A 13 -0.74 3.45 -5.02
C HIS A 13 -1.85 4.35 -5.56
N LEU A 14 -1.73 5.67 -5.39
CA LEU A 14 -2.70 6.63 -5.90
C LEU A 14 -2.80 6.57 -7.43
N ALA A 15 -1.67 6.41 -8.12
CA ALA A 15 -1.65 6.26 -9.57
C ALA A 15 -2.38 4.99 -10.05
N VAL A 16 -2.17 3.86 -9.35
CA VAL A 16 -2.89 2.60 -9.62
C VAL A 16 -4.40 2.76 -9.41
N ILE A 17 -4.83 3.39 -8.32
CA ILE A 17 -6.25 3.66 -8.05
C ILE A 17 -6.85 4.50 -9.17
N ARG A 18 -6.20 5.58 -9.58
CA ARG A 18 -6.67 6.46 -10.67
C ARG A 18 -6.72 5.76 -12.02
N GLU A 19 -5.77 4.87 -12.29
CA GLU A 19 -5.79 4.07 -13.51
C GLU A 19 -6.96 3.07 -13.52
N ALA A 20 -7.22 2.42 -12.38
CA ALA A 20 -8.37 1.53 -12.25
C ALA A 20 -9.70 2.28 -12.40
N LEU A 21 -9.86 3.45 -11.77
CA LEU A 21 -11.05 4.30 -11.88
C LEU A 21 -11.35 4.81 -13.30
N ARG A 22 -10.37 4.78 -14.23
CA ARG A 22 -10.62 5.01 -15.66
C ARG A 22 -11.20 3.81 -16.39
N GLN A 23 -11.22 2.63 -15.76
CA GLN A 23 -11.61 1.36 -16.37
C GLN A 23 -12.82 0.70 -15.68
N CYS A 24 -13.35 1.28 -14.62
CA CYS A 24 -14.52 0.79 -13.89
C CYS A 24 -15.30 1.98 -13.31
N ASP A 25 -16.58 1.79 -13.05
CA ASP A 25 -17.45 2.81 -12.45
C ASP A 25 -17.14 2.97 -10.97
N ASP A 26 -17.06 1.87 -10.23
CA ASP A 26 -16.75 1.83 -8.81
C ASP A 26 -15.52 0.96 -8.54
N LEU A 27 -14.78 1.28 -7.48
CA LEU A 27 -13.56 0.60 -7.12
C LEU A 27 -13.55 0.20 -5.64
N ILE A 28 -13.39 -1.08 -5.37
CA ILE A 28 -13.11 -1.58 -4.02
C ILE A 28 -11.60 -1.57 -3.79
N VAL A 29 -11.16 -0.90 -2.73
CA VAL A 29 -9.77 -0.89 -2.27
C VAL A 29 -9.68 -1.63 -0.94
N VAL A 30 -9.11 -2.83 -0.98
CA VAL A 30 -8.94 -3.69 0.20
C VAL A 30 -7.62 -3.34 0.89
N ILE A 31 -7.70 -2.97 2.16
CA ILE A 31 -6.54 -2.84 3.05
C ILE A 31 -6.27 -4.21 3.67
N GLY A 32 -5.31 -4.95 3.11
CA GLY A 32 -4.91 -6.27 3.61
C GLY A 32 -4.13 -6.22 4.92
N SER A 33 -4.03 -7.37 5.60
CA SER A 33 -3.43 -7.51 6.93
C SER A 33 -3.94 -6.43 7.90
N ALA A 34 -5.26 -6.28 7.97
CA ALA A 34 -5.90 -5.18 8.73
C ALA A 34 -5.66 -5.29 10.23
N GLU A 35 -5.43 -6.49 10.75
CA GLU A 35 -5.11 -6.80 12.14
C GLU A 35 -3.71 -6.38 12.54
N ASP A 36 -2.78 -6.33 11.58
CA ASP A 36 -1.38 -6.05 11.84
C ASP A 36 -1.10 -4.56 11.98
N SER A 37 -0.37 -4.22 13.04
CA SER A 37 0.15 -2.87 13.24
C SER A 37 1.38 -2.87 14.17
N HIS A 38 2.10 -1.75 14.25
CA HIS A 38 3.23 -1.53 15.18
C HIS A 38 4.38 -2.55 15.02
N THR A 39 4.53 -3.12 13.80
CA THR A 39 5.66 -3.99 13.44
C THR A 39 6.51 -3.33 12.36
N ASP A 40 7.73 -3.80 12.14
CA ASP A 40 8.61 -3.30 11.07
C ASP A 40 7.96 -3.35 9.70
N LYS A 41 7.24 -4.43 9.38
CA LYS A 41 6.56 -4.60 8.09
C LYS A 41 5.22 -3.87 8.01
N ASN A 42 4.51 -3.76 9.12
CA ASN A 42 3.18 -3.15 9.23
C ASN A 42 3.13 -2.12 10.37
N PRO A 43 3.80 -0.95 10.23
CA PRO A 43 3.87 0.04 11.31
C PRO A 43 2.57 0.80 11.56
N PHE A 44 1.66 0.82 10.58
CA PHE A 44 0.42 1.61 10.65
C PHE A 44 -0.81 0.73 10.81
N THR A 45 -1.74 1.15 11.69
CA THR A 45 -3.04 0.49 11.88
C THR A 45 -3.90 0.55 10.62
N ALA A 46 -4.94 -0.29 10.54
CA ALA A 46 -5.91 -0.23 9.44
C ALA A 46 -6.60 1.13 9.36
N GLY A 47 -6.95 1.74 10.50
CA GLY A 47 -7.56 3.07 10.56
C GLY A 47 -6.64 4.18 10.03
N GLU A 48 -5.36 4.16 10.39
CA GLU A 48 -4.37 5.11 9.88
C GLU A 48 -4.20 4.97 8.35
N ARG A 49 -4.14 3.74 7.84
CA ARG A 49 -4.06 3.46 6.40
C ARG A 49 -5.32 3.89 5.66
N TYR A 50 -6.49 3.66 6.25
CA TYR A 50 -7.77 4.15 5.75
C TYR A 50 -7.76 5.68 5.62
N GLN A 51 -7.33 6.39 6.68
CA GLN A 51 -7.25 7.85 6.69
C GLN A 51 -6.28 8.39 5.62
N MET A 52 -5.08 7.78 5.49
CA MET A 52 -4.10 8.15 4.46
C MET A 52 -4.69 8.01 3.05
N LEU A 53 -5.43 6.94 2.80
CA LEU A 53 -6.06 6.63 1.53
C LEU A 53 -7.17 7.63 1.24
N LEU A 54 -8.13 7.77 2.16
CA LEU A 54 -9.30 8.64 2.02
C LEU A 54 -8.90 10.11 1.82
N SER A 55 -7.91 10.61 2.59
CA SER A 55 -7.45 11.98 2.48
C SER A 55 -6.72 12.30 1.17
N SER A 56 -6.24 11.27 0.46
CA SER A 56 -5.54 11.40 -0.81
C SER A 56 -6.45 11.45 -2.03
N LEU A 57 -7.72 11.11 -1.87
CA LEU A 57 -8.72 11.08 -2.94
C LEU A 57 -9.46 12.42 -3.04
N THR A 58 -9.78 12.85 -4.25
CA THR A 58 -10.71 13.97 -4.50
C THR A 58 -12.13 13.59 -4.10
N ALA A 59 -13.05 14.57 -4.00
CA ALA A 59 -14.45 14.28 -3.69
C ALA A 59 -15.09 13.32 -4.71
N GLY A 60 -14.84 13.54 -6.01
CA GLY A 60 -15.33 12.67 -7.07
C GLY A 60 -14.70 11.28 -7.08
N GLU A 61 -13.44 11.13 -6.66
CA GLU A 61 -12.83 9.81 -6.49
C GLU A 61 -13.44 9.08 -5.28
N ARG A 62 -13.69 9.81 -4.17
CA ARG A 62 -14.28 9.21 -2.94
C ARG A 62 -15.67 8.65 -3.16
N SER A 63 -16.51 9.28 -3.97
CA SER A 63 -17.87 8.78 -4.24
C SER A 63 -17.89 7.47 -5.03
N ARG A 64 -16.75 7.08 -5.61
CA ARG A 64 -16.57 5.87 -6.42
C ARG A 64 -15.60 4.84 -5.79
N VAL A 65 -15.07 5.12 -4.60
CA VAL A 65 -14.08 4.24 -3.94
C VAL A 65 -14.65 3.74 -2.61
N MET A 66 -14.79 2.44 -2.49
CA MET A 66 -15.12 1.76 -1.25
C MET A 66 -13.82 1.21 -0.63
N ILE A 67 -13.49 1.63 0.59
CA ILE A 67 -12.28 1.18 1.30
C ILE A 67 -12.67 0.14 2.34
N MET A 68 -12.13 -1.07 2.24
CA MET A 68 -12.48 -2.23 3.07
C MET A 68 -11.24 -2.79 3.77
N PRO A 69 -11.05 -2.59 5.08
CA PRO A 69 -10.02 -3.30 5.84
C PRO A 69 -10.39 -4.79 5.98
N VAL A 70 -9.47 -5.68 5.58
CA VAL A 70 -9.68 -7.14 5.66
C VAL A 70 -8.48 -7.78 6.34
N ARG A 71 -8.74 -8.66 7.30
CA ARG A 71 -7.74 -9.45 8.01
C ARG A 71 -7.09 -10.46 7.08
N ASP A 72 -5.85 -10.83 7.35
CA ASP A 72 -5.19 -11.89 6.60
C ASP A 72 -5.58 -13.27 7.18
N VAL A 73 -5.79 -14.23 6.29
CA VAL A 73 -6.05 -15.62 6.67
C VAL A 73 -4.78 -16.46 6.70
N ASN A 74 -3.65 -15.91 6.23
CA ASN A 74 -2.34 -16.57 6.14
C ASN A 74 -2.37 -17.92 5.39
N ARG A 75 -3.34 -18.12 4.49
CA ARG A 75 -3.53 -19.33 3.69
C ARG A 75 -3.86 -18.96 2.25
N TYR A 76 -2.92 -19.11 1.34
CA TYR A 76 -3.08 -18.71 -0.07
C TYR A 76 -4.20 -19.46 -0.78
N SER A 77 -4.41 -20.75 -0.48
CA SER A 77 -5.45 -21.58 -1.13
C SER A 77 -6.89 -21.10 -0.92
N VAL A 78 -7.13 -20.31 0.11
CA VAL A 78 -8.48 -19.78 0.43
C VAL A 78 -8.50 -18.25 0.44
N TRP A 79 -7.42 -17.61 0.00
CA TRP A 79 -7.26 -16.17 0.18
C TRP A 79 -8.24 -15.36 -0.69
N ALA A 80 -8.49 -15.76 -1.94
CA ALA A 80 -9.46 -15.10 -2.81
C ALA A 80 -10.88 -15.20 -2.22
N THR A 81 -11.33 -16.39 -1.85
CA THR A 81 -12.65 -16.63 -1.22
C THR A 81 -12.77 -15.90 0.12
N HIS A 82 -11.67 -15.83 0.89
CA HIS A 82 -11.65 -15.02 2.11
C HIS A 82 -11.94 -13.55 1.83
N ILE A 83 -11.26 -12.94 0.85
CA ILE A 83 -11.53 -11.54 0.45
C ILE A 83 -12.98 -11.37 -0.01
N GLU A 84 -13.49 -12.29 -0.87
CA GLU A 84 -14.89 -12.27 -1.34
C GLU A 84 -15.91 -12.20 -0.21
N SER A 85 -15.66 -12.91 0.90
CA SER A 85 -16.57 -12.93 2.04
C SER A 85 -16.67 -11.59 2.80
N TYR A 86 -15.77 -10.64 2.53
CA TYR A 86 -15.71 -9.33 3.20
C TYR A 86 -16.12 -8.16 2.33
N VAL A 87 -16.18 -8.34 1.00
CA VAL A 87 -16.39 -7.23 0.07
C VAL A 87 -17.62 -7.45 -0.80
N PRO A 88 -18.26 -6.40 -1.32
CA PRO A 88 -19.30 -6.54 -2.34
C PRO A 88 -18.79 -7.30 -3.58
N PRO A 89 -19.69 -7.88 -4.40
CA PRO A 89 -19.31 -8.51 -5.67
C PRO A 89 -18.48 -7.57 -6.56
N PHE A 90 -17.50 -8.15 -7.26
CA PHE A 90 -16.63 -7.44 -8.16
C PHE A 90 -16.28 -8.32 -9.38
N ASP A 91 -15.98 -7.69 -10.52
CA ASP A 91 -15.70 -8.40 -11.78
C ASP A 91 -14.21 -8.49 -12.08
N ILE A 92 -13.43 -7.46 -11.70
CA ILE A 92 -12.04 -7.29 -12.14
C ILE A 92 -11.14 -7.01 -10.93
N VAL A 93 -9.97 -7.66 -10.92
CA VAL A 93 -8.89 -7.39 -9.98
C VAL A 93 -7.73 -6.69 -10.69
N PHE A 94 -7.34 -5.52 -10.20
CA PHE A 94 -6.15 -4.81 -10.68
C PHE A 94 -4.98 -5.10 -9.74
N SER A 95 -3.92 -5.72 -10.25
CA SER A 95 -2.72 -6.02 -9.46
C SER A 95 -1.47 -6.14 -10.33
N ASN A 96 -0.34 -5.65 -9.80
CA ASN A 96 0.99 -5.87 -10.35
C ASN A 96 1.77 -6.96 -9.59
N SER A 97 1.23 -7.50 -8.49
CA SER A 97 1.77 -8.64 -7.76
C SER A 97 1.45 -9.94 -8.50
N ASP A 98 2.46 -10.70 -8.88
CA ASP A 98 2.25 -11.98 -9.56
C ASP A 98 1.49 -12.98 -8.67
N LEU A 99 1.79 -13.01 -7.37
CA LEU A 99 1.04 -13.83 -6.40
C LEU A 99 -0.45 -13.47 -6.38
N THR A 100 -0.78 -12.20 -6.18
CA THR A 100 -2.19 -11.74 -6.17
C THR A 100 -2.90 -12.10 -7.47
N ARG A 101 -2.21 -11.92 -8.59
CA ARG A 101 -2.77 -12.22 -9.92
C ARG A 101 -3.07 -13.70 -10.09
N SER A 102 -2.13 -14.57 -9.71
CA SER A 102 -2.34 -16.02 -9.78
C SER A 102 -3.54 -16.44 -8.92
N LEU A 103 -3.57 -16.03 -7.66
CA LEU A 103 -4.62 -16.44 -6.73
C LEU A 103 -6.05 -16.02 -7.19
N PHE A 104 -6.21 -14.83 -7.76
CA PHE A 104 -7.52 -14.41 -8.27
C PHE A 104 -7.84 -15.01 -9.64
N ALA A 105 -6.85 -15.24 -10.51
CA ALA A 105 -7.06 -15.94 -11.77
C ALA A 105 -7.48 -17.40 -11.54
N ASP A 106 -6.84 -18.09 -10.59
CA ASP A 106 -7.18 -19.45 -10.19
C ASP A 106 -8.61 -19.54 -9.60
N ALA A 107 -9.07 -18.46 -8.95
CA ALA A 107 -10.45 -18.31 -8.48
C ALA A 107 -11.46 -17.90 -9.57
N GLY A 108 -11.04 -17.75 -10.82
CA GLY A 108 -11.90 -17.44 -11.97
C GLY A 108 -12.12 -15.96 -12.26
N TYR A 109 -11.43 -15.06 -11.59
CA TYR A 109 -11.57 -13.61 -11.79
C TYR A 109 -10.76 -13.09 -12.98
N GLN A 110 -11.29 -12.07 -13.65
CA GLN A 110 -10.51 -11.30 -14.60
C GLN A 110 -9.46 -10.48 -13.86
N VAL A 111 -8.19 -10.65 -14.22
CA VAL A 111 -7.08 -9.91 -13.60
C VAL A 111 -6.37 -9.02 -14.62
N ARG A 112 -6.19 -7.76 -14.28
CA ARG A 112 -5.51 -6.77 -15.13
C ARG A 112 -4.29 -6.17 -14.42
N ARG A 113 -3.20 -5.99 -15.17
CA ARG A 113 -2.06 -5.18 -14.73
C ARG A 113 -2.38 -3.70 -14.91
N THR A 114 -1.79 -2.86 -14.05
CA THR A 114 -1.79 -1.41 -14.22
C THR A 114 -0.42 -0.93 -14.70
N LYS A 115 -0.40 0.13 -15.50
CA LYS A 115 0.84 0.72 -16.05
C LYS A 115 1.42 1.83 -15.16
N ALA A 116 0.60 2.40 -14.29
CA ALA A 116 0.91 3.63 -13.55
C ALA A 116 1.90 3.45 -12.38
N TYR A 117 2.41 2.27 -12.15
CA TYR A 117 3.25 1.98 -11.00
C TYR A 117 4.72 1.76 -11.39
N SER A 118 5.62 2.49 -10.74
CA SER A 118 7.06 2.30 -10.81
C SER A 118 7.58 1.81 -9.45
N PRO A 119 7.80 0.51 -9.26
CA PRO A 119 8.24 -0.05 -7.97
C PRO A 119 9.64 0.45 -7.56
N GLU A 120 10.47 0.83 -8.52
CA GLU A 120 11.80 1.39 -8.27
C GLU A 120 11.73 2.77 -7.59
N THR A 121 10.71 3.57 -7.94
CA THR A 121 10.52 4.92 -7.41
C THR A 121 9.60 4.91 -6.18
N TYR A 122 8.52 4.12 -6.22
CA TYR A 122 7.48 4.13 -5.21
C TYR A 122 7.43 2.78 -4.48
N SER A 123 8.15 2.68 -3.38
CA SER A 123 8.16 1.52 -2.50
C SER A 123 7.91 1.95 -1.06
N ALA A 124 6.94 1.32 -0.41
CA ALA A 124 6.63 1.60 1.00
C ALA A 124 7.82 1.30 1.92
N SER A 125 8.59 0.25 1.63
CA SER A 125 9.82 -0.09 2.38
C SER A 125 10.91 0.96 2.19
N GLU A 126 11.10 1.47 0.97
CA GLU A 126 12.06 2.53 0.71
C GLU A 126 11.66 3.85 1.39
N ILE A 127 10.36 4.19 1.39
CA ILE A 127 9.85 5.35 2.13
C ILE A 127 10.15 5.22 3.63
N ARG A 128 9.87 4.06 4.23
CA ARG A 128 10.18 3.82 5.64
C ARG A 128 11.69 3.92 5.92
N ARG A 129 12.52 3.32 5.07
CA ARG A 129 13.98 3.44 5.16
C ARG A 129 14.42 4.91 5.18
N ARG A 130 13.94 5.72 4.23
CA ARG A 130 14.29 7.15 4.14
C ARG A 130 13.88 7.93 5.39
N ILE A 131 12.67 7.68 5.91
CA ILE A 131 12.19 8.32 7.13
C ILE A 131 13.16 8.05 8.30
N VAL A 132 13.52 6.79 8.51
CA VAL A 132 14.41 6.38 9.60
C VAL A 132 15.81 6.97 9.43
N SER A 133 16.35 6.98 8.21
CA SER A 133 17.67 7.54 7.88
C SER A 133 17.68 9.07 7.81
N GLY A 134 16.54 9.75 7.93
CA GLY A 134 16.46 11.22 7.82
C GLY A 134 16.63 11.76 6.40
N GLU A 135 16.43 10.93 5.39
CA GLU A 135 16.45 11.32 3.98
C GLU A 135 15.10 11.92 3.54
N LYS A 136 15.09 12.69 2.44
CA LYS A 136 13.86 13.27 1.87
C LYS A 136 12.92 12.17 1.37
N TRP A 137 11.69 12.16 1.84
CA TRP A 137 10.66 11.16 1.50
C TRP A 137 9.29 11.74 1.14
N GLU A 138 8.98 12.98 1.57
CA GLU A 138 7.65 13.58 1.44
C GLU A 138 7.19 13.66 -0.01
N HIS A 139 8.11 13.85 -0.95
CA HIS A 139 7.81 13.88 -2.39
C HIS A 139 7.29 12.54 -2.95
N LEU A 140 7.46 11.44 -2.22
CA LEU A 140 7.03 10.10 -2.63
C LEU A 140 5.58 9.78 -2.23
N VAL A 141 5.02 10.56 -1.31
CA VAL A 141 3.65 10.36 -0.83
C VAL A 141 2.75 11.55 -1.22
N PRO A 142 1.42 11.41 -1.23
CA PRO A 142 0.50 12.55 -1.34
C PRO A 142 0.71 13.54 -0.18
N ALA A 143 0.48 14.84 -0.43
CA ALA A 143 0.67 15.88 0.58
C ALA A 143 -0.11 15.64 1.89
N PRO A 144 -1.39 15.20 1.87
CA PRO A 144 -2.11 14.84 3.09
C PRO A 144 -1.46 13.71 3.88
N VAL A 145 -0.89 12.72 3.18
CA VAL A 145 -0.18 11.61 3.83
C VAL A 145 1.12 12.10 4.48
N ALA A 146 1.86 12.98 3.81
CA ALA A 146 3.06 13.57 4.40
C ALA A 146 2.74 14.36 5.68
N ALA A 147 1.67 15.15 5.66
CA ALA A 147 1.19 15.88 6.84
C ALA A 147 0.79 14.93 7.99
N PHE A 148 0.01 13.90 7.67
CA PHE A 148 -0.40 12.88 8.63
C PHE A 148 0.80 12.17 9.27
N LEU A 149 1.74 11.68 8.46
CA LEU A 149 2.92 10.96 8.94
C LEU A 149 3.82 11.83 9.84
N ARG A 150 3.95 13.13 9.53
CA ARG A 150 4.64 14.07 10.44
C ARG A 150 3.88 14.24 11.75
N GLY A 151 2.56 14.38 11.68
CA GLY A 151 1.71 14.58 12.86
C GLY A 151 1.77 13.45 13.88
N ILE A 152 1.94 12.19 13.43
CA ILE A 152 2.08 11.02 14.31
C ILE A 152 3.53 10.77 14.76
N GLY A 153 4.50 11.62 14.42
CA GLY A 153 5.90 11.40 14.76
C GLY A 153 6.46 10.13 14.10
N VAL A 154 6.20 9.94 12.80
CA VAL A 154 6.43 8.68 12.07
C VAL A 154 7.84 8.09 12.24
N LYS A 155 8.88 8.92 12.37
CA LYS A 155 10.25 8.42 12.56
C LYS A 155 10.37 7.62 13.86
N GLN A 156 9.87 8.16 14.97
CA GLN A 156 9.87 7.46 16.26
C GLN A 156 9.00 6.21 16.19
N ARG A 157 7.79 6.31 15.62
CA ARG A 157 6.92 5.15 15.42
C ARG A 157 7.61 4.00 14.68
N LEU A 158 8.38 4.29 13.64
CA LEU A 158 9.12 3.27 12.89
C LEU A 158 10.25 2.66 13.71
N LEU A 159 11.00 3.47 14.46
CA LEU A 159 12.05 2.96 15.35
C LEU A 159 11.46 2.05 16.45
N ASP A 160 10.38 2.46 17.07
CA ASP A 160 9.67 1.67 18.10
C ASP A 160 9.10 0.36 17.53
N SER A 161 8.77 0.34 16.22
CA SER A 161 8.29 -0.84 15.50
C SER A 161 9.42 -1.78 15.03
N GLY A 162 10.67 -1.50 15.37
CA GLY A 162 11.83 -2.34 15.05
C GLY A 162 12.55 -2.00 13.74
N ALA A 163 12.21 -0.90 13.08
CA ALA A 163 12.96 -0.46 11.90
C ALA A 163 14.36 0.00 12.27
N VAL A 164 15.38 -0.59 11.64
CA VAL A 164 16.79 -0.24 11.88
C VAL A 164 17.30 0.70 10.80
N PRO A 165 17.97 1.82 11.14
CA PRO A 165 18.63 2.66 10.16
C PRO A 165 19.66 1.85 9.36
N SER A 166 19.56 1.85 8.03
CA SER A 166 20.61 1.24 7.21
C SER A 166 21.90 2.02 7.42
N LYS A 167 22.98 1.36 7.86
CA LYS A 167 24.33 1.96 7.82
C LYS A 167 24.59 2.39 6.37
N LYS A 168 24.95 3.68 6.15
CA LYS A 168 25.49 4.10 4.86
C LYS A 168 26.62 3.13 4.51
N ARG A 169 26.53 2.46 3.38
CA ARG A 169 27.71 1.81 2.81
C ARG A 169 28.71 2.92 2.57
N SER A 170 29.68 3.07 3.46
CA SER A 170 30.85 3.87 3.22
C SER A 170 31.52 3.27 2.00
N GLY A 171 31.48 4.00 0.87
CA GLY A 171 32.20 3.63 -0.33
C GLY A 171 33.69 3.58 0.00
N GLY A 172 34.18 2.40 0.30
CA GLY A 172 35.60 2.12 0.31
C GLY A 172 36.09 2.25 -1.13
N ARG A 173 36.65 3.44 -1.47
CA ARG A 173 37.61 3.52 -2.57
C ARG A 173 38.83 2.76 -2.10
N GLY A 174 38.95 1.53 -2.45
CA GLY A 174 40.20 0.80 -2.46
C GLY A 174 41.00 1.31 -3.64
N ALA A 175 41.98 2.14 -3.33
CA ALA A 175 43.10 2.37 -4.25
C ALA A 175 44.02 1.14 -4.15
N CYS A 176 44.33 0.55 -5.25
CA CYS A 176 45.60 0.10 -5.77
C CYS A 176 45.39 -0.60 -7.10
#